data_b3ec0e6ba90dda31d3eeee840d21c6c4
#
_entry.id   b3ec0e6ba90dda31d3eeee840d21c6c4
#
_cell.length_a   1.000
_cell.length_b   1.000
_cell.length_c   1.000
_cell.angle_alpha   90.00
_cell.angle_beta   90.00
_cell.angle_gamma   90.00
#
_symmetry.space_group_name_H-M   'P 1'
#
loop_
_entity.id
_entity.type
_entity.pdbx_description
1 polymer ?
#
loop_
_entity_poly.entity_id
_entity_poly.type
_entity_poly.pdbx_seq_one_letter_code
_entity_poly.pdbx_strand_id
1 'polypeptide(L)'
;MTKLVVSLTTIPSRLPSLARTLQSLHRQDTVPDVIELNLPRSYSKRSLGRIDPDLIPGGCTVRWVPQDMGPATKVLPTVRRYRGMDAWIVYCDDDQSYDPQWLTRLTRTARKHPDRVIADRCRSSLKWENRAHWKDRALTYKLWRLASLGLWKPVRPDGYVWDVAEGMGGVLIRPEFVDDAAFDIPETLWCVDDVWLSGIYLKNGHAIQPTGVDWRALEKRSATSAEAPRARDPLYDCTVDGLTRMQANLACIRHMRDRFGVFSGQRSTRWQDRLFSSI
;
A
#
# COMPACT_ATOMS: atom_id res chain seq x y z
N MET A 1 19.35 -20.06 3.62
CA MET A 1 18.23 -19.42 4.36
C MET A 1 17.73 -18.26 3.53
N THR A 2 16.42 -18.13 3.33
CA THR A 2 15.82 -17.02 2.63
C THR A 2 16.11 -15.71 3.36
N LYS A 3 16.71 -14.75 2.69
CA LYS A 3 17.07 -13.45 3.28
C LYS A 3 15.83 -12.61 3.53
N LEU A 4 15.68 -12.06 4.75
CA LEU A 4 14.57 -11.18 5.13
C LEU A 4 15.01 -9.72 5.08
N VAL A 5 14.48 -8.98 4.11
CA VAL A 5 14.80 -7.57 3.88
C VAL A 5 13.59 -6.71 4.22
N VAL A 6 13.74 -5.74 5.12
CA VAL A 6 12.74 -4.68 5.30
C VAL A 6 13.14 -3.50 4.44
N SER A 7 12.20 -2.95 3.69
CA SER A 7 12.46 -1.87 2.73
C SER A 7 11.48 -0.72 2.89
N LEU A 8 12.00 0.49 2.98
CA LEU A 8 11.19 1.71 3.11
C LEU A 8 11.84 2.88 2.36
N THR A 9 11.10 3.95 2.22
CA THR A 9 11.57 5.26 1.74
C THR A 9 11.00 6.35 2.63
N THR A 10 11.58 7.55 2.59
CA THR A 10 11.06 8.72 3.31
C THR A 10 11.25 9.98 2.48
N ILE A 11 10.70 11.08 2.95
CA ILE A 11 10.88 12.43 2.39
C ILE A 11 11.47 13.36 3.45
N PRO A 12 12.11 14.49 3.08
CA PRO A 12 12.79 15.38 4.02
C PRO A 12 11.92 15.81 5.21
N SER A 13 10.65 16.14 4.97
CA SER A 13 9.72 16.58 6.02
C SER A 13 9.37 15.50 7.05
N ARG A 14 9.60 14.20 6.72
CA ARG A 14 9.29 13.05 7.58
C ARG A 14 10.49 12.43 8.29
N LEU A 15 11.71 12.88 8.00
CA LEU A 15 12.92 12.40 8.69
C LEU A 15 12.79 12.39 10.23
N PRO A 16 12.21 13.41 10.88
CA PRO A 16 12.06 13.38 12.33
C PRO A 16 11.19 12.25 12.87
N SER A 17 10.21 11.76 12.09
CA SER A 17 9.35 10.65 12.48
C SER A 17 9.91 9.27 12.16
N LEU A 18 10.88 9.19 11.22
CA LEU A 18 11.49 7.94 10.76
C LEU A 18 12.17 7.17 11.89
N ALA A 19 12.80 7.86 12.86
CA ALA A 19 13.46 7.22 14.00
C ALA A 19 12.54 6.30 14.78
N ARG A 20 11.25 6.67 14.96
CA ARG A 20 10.25 5.84 15.65
C ARG A 20 9.89 4.60 14.85
N THR A 21 9.73 4.75 13.54
CA THR A 21 9.49 3.60 12.66
C THR A 21 10.66 2.63 12.73
N LEU A 22 11.91 3.10 12.56
CA LEU A 22 13.10 2.26 12.67
C LEU A 22 13.21 1.57 14.02
N GLN A 23 12.92 2.29 15.12
CA GLN A 23 12.91 1.69 16.45
C GLN A 23 11.88 0.53 16.55
N SER A 24 10.71 0.66 15.94
CA SER A 24 9.71 -0.41 15.91
C SER A 24 10.16 -1.61 15.08
N LEU A 25 10.90 -1.38 14.00
CA LEU A 25 11.49 -2.43 13.16
C LEU A 25 12.62 -3.19 13.87
N HIS A 26 13.40 -2.52 14.73
CA HIS A 26 14.42 -3.18 15.56
C HIS A 26 13.86 -3.98 16.74
N ARG A 27 12.61 -3.74 17.11
CA ARG A 27 11.91 -4.46 18.22
C ARG A 27 11.10 -5.66 17.74
N GLN A 28 11.31 -6.10 16.49
CA GLN A 28 10.58 -7.23 15.96
C GLN A 28 11.05 -8.56 16.55
N ASP A 29 10.12 -9.47 16.90
CA ASP A 29 10.42 -10.82 17.38
C ASP A 29 11.15 -11.65 16.31
N THR A 30 10.80 -11.46 15.03
CA THR A 30 11.55 -11.96 13.89
C THR A 30 12.48 -10.84 13.39
N VAL A 31 13.78 -11.00 13.62
CA VAL A 31 14.79 -9.99 13.24
C VAL A 31 15.02 -10.02 11.72
N PRO A 32 14.92 -8.88 11.02
CA PRO A 32 15.29 -8.81 9.62
C PRO A 32 16.81 -8.88 9.44
N ASP A 33 17.28 -9.46 8.34
CA ASP A 33 18.72 -9.49 7.99
C ASP A 33 19.24 -8.09 7.65
N VAL A 34 18.37 -7.23 7.09
CA VAL A 34 18.70 -5.84 6.76
C VAL A 34 17.43 -4.98 6.71
N ILE A 35 17.57 -3.74 7.15
CA ILE A 35 16.59 -2.67 6.95
C ILE A 35 17.19 -1.70 5.94
N GLU A 36 16.61 -1.58 4.74
CA GLU A 36 17.07 -0.71 3.67
C GLU A 36 16.18 0.54 3.55
N LEU A 37 16.80 1.70 3.65
CA LEU A 37 16.19 3.00 3.39
C LEU A 37 16.60 3.45 1.98
N ASN A 38 15.68 3.33 1.02
CA ASN A 38 15.93 3.79 -0.35
C ASN A 38 15.57 5.27 -0.47
N LEU A 39 16.55 6.09 -0.88
CA LEU A 39 16.40 7.53 -0.99
C LEU A 39 16.76 7.99 -2.40
N PRO A 40 15.89 8.73 -3.09
CA PRO A 40 16.26 9.38 -4.34
C PRO A 40 17.28 10.51 -4.07
N ARG A 41 18.24 10.69 -4.98
CA ARG A 41 19.22 11.80 -4.89
C ARG A 41 18.55 13.17 -5.01
N SER A 42 17.39 13.23 -5.68
CA SER A 42 16.54 14.41 -5.80
C SER A 42 15.08 13.98 -5.97
N TYR A 43 14.16 14.76 -5.43
CA TYR A 43 12.72 14.54 -5.57
C TYR A 43 12.21 15.33 -6.77
N SER A 44 11.78 14.63 -7.83
CA SER A 44 11.43 15.24 -9.13
C SER A 44 9.99 15.71 -9.21
N LYS A 45 9.09 15.07 -8.48
CA LYS A 45 7.63 15.29 -8.61
C LYS A 45 7.04 16.29 -7.60
N ARG A 46 7.80 16.63 -6.57
CA ARG A 46 7.42 17.60 -5.53
C ARG A 46 8.66 18.39 -5.15
N SER A 47 8.51 19.68 -4.89
CA SER A 47 9.60 20.55 -4.40
C SER A 47 9.94 20.23 -2.93
N LEU A 48 10.35 18.99 -2.66
CA LEU A 48 10.61 18.48 -1.30
C LEU A 48 12.03 18.80 -0.81
N GLY A 49 12.89 19.37 -1.67
CA GLY A 49 14.29 19.60 -1.33
C GLY A 49 15.15 18.33 -1.40
N ARG A 50 16.21 18.29 -0.62
CA ARG A 50 17.15 17.15 -0.51
C ARG A 50 17.17 16.65 0.93
N ILE A 51 17.43 15.37 1.11
CA ILE A 51 17.71 14.81 2.43
C ILE A 51 19.18 15.13 2.76
N ASP A 52 19.39 15.71 3.93
CA ASP A 52 20.72 15.84 4.53
C ASP A 52 21.10 14.47 5.10
N PRO A 53 22.21 13.86 4.63
CA PRO A 53 22.66 12.57 5.12
C PRO A 53 22.90 12.52 6.63
N ASP A 54 23.34 13.63 7.21
CA ASP A 54 23.68 13.73 8.63
C ASP A 54 22.45 13.72 9.54
N LEU A 55 21.27 13.99 8.98
CA LEU A 55 19.99 13.93 9.69
C LEU A 55 19.30 12.57 9.61
N ILE A 56 19.86 11.60 8.88
CA ILE A 56 19.26 10.27 8.74
C ILE A 56 19.48 9.48 10.04
N PRO A 57 18.42 8.99 10.69
CA PRO A 57 18.57 8.18 11.90
C PRO A 57 19.38 6.90 11.62
N GLY A 58 20.23 6.52 12.58
CA GLY A 58 20.95 5.25 12.52
C GLY A 58 20.03 4.03 12.54
N GLY A 59 20.61 2.85 12.29
CA GLY A 59 19.88 1.57 12.36
C GLY A 59 19.28 1.09 11.04
N CYS A 60 19.61 1.72 9.92
CA CYS A 60 19.25 1.25 8.59
C CYS A 60 20.42 1.38 7.61
N THR A 61 20.35 0.62 6.52
CA THR A 61 21.28 0.74 5.40
C THR A 61 20.70 1.72 4.38
N VAL A 62 21.31 2.90 4.27
CA VAL A 62 20.90 3.90 3.28
C VAL A 62 21.30 3.45 1.87
N ARG A 63 20.35 3.50 0.95
CA ARG A 63 20.52 3.17 -0.46
C ARG A 63 20.13 4.37 -1.33
N TRP A 64 21.09 5.09 -1.82
CA TRP A 64 20.85 6.19 -2.76
C TRP A 64 20.45 5.62 -4.11
N VAL A 65 19.29 6.06 -4.62
CA VAL A 65 18.78 5.67 -5.93
C VAL A 65 18.80 6.83 -6.91
N PRO A 66 19.09 6.56 -8.19
CA PRO A 66 19.23 7.64 -9.19
C PRO A 66 17.91 8.31 -9.54
N GLN A 67 16.80 7.57 -9.45
CA GLN A 67 15.48 8.02 -9.89
C GLN A 67 14.50 8.07 -8.73
N ASP A 68 13.72 9.16 -8.67
CA ASP A 68 12.55 9.28 -7.81
C ASP A 68 11.37 8.54 -8.43
N MET A 69 10.96 7.43 -7.83
CA MET A 69 9.77 6.66 -8.22
C MET A 69 8.59 6.93 -7.28
N GLY A 70 8.61 8.09 -6.60
CA GLY A 70 7.60 8.41 -5.61
C GLY A 70 7.55 7.37 -4.48
N PRO A 71 6.35 7.04 -3.98
CA PRO A 71 6.20 6.05 -2.91
C PRO A 71 6.69 4.65 -3.31
N ALA A 72 6.72 4.29 -4.60
CA ALA A 72 7.24 3.01 -5.09
C ALA A 72 8.76 2.88 -4.89
N THR A 73 9.47 3.96 -4.56
CA THR A 73 10.88 3.95 -4.17
C THR A 73 11.14 3.04 -2.95
N LYS A 74 10.15 2.82 -2.10
CA LYS A 74 10.26 1.87 -0.98
C LYS A 74 10.38 0.41 -1.43
N VAL A 75 10.03 0.08 -2.67
CA VAL A 75 9.94 -1.31 -3.17
C VAL A 75 10.87 -1.58 -4.35
N LEU A 76 10.69 -0.84 -5.43
CA LEU A 76 11.25 -1.18 -6.73
C LEU A 76 12.79 -1.25 -6.78
N PRO A 77 13.55 -0.34 -6.14
CA PRO A 77 15.01 -0.45 -6.10
C PRO A 77 15.48 -1.70 -5.37
N THR A 78 14.79 -2.09 -4.29
CA THR A 78 15.10 -3.28 -3.51
C THR A 78 14.78 -4.55 -4.32
N VAL A 79 13.64 -4.60 -4.99
CA VAL A 79 13.30 -5.70 -5.91
C VAL A 79 14.41 -5.89 -6.96
N ARG A 80 14.85 -4.80 -7.61
CA ARG A 80 15.93 -4.86 -8.62
C ARG A 80 17.23 -5.40 -8.04
N ARG A 81 17.57 -5.02 -6.81
CA ARG A 81 18.80 -5.44 -6.11
C ARG A 81 18.80 -6.92 -5.73
N TYR A 82 17.63 -7.46 -5.36
CA TYR A 82 17.48 -8.84 -4.92
C TYR A 82 16.93 -9.77 -6.01
N ARG A 83 16.78 -9.31 -7.24
CA ARG A 83 16.31 -10.14 -8.37
C ARG A 83 17.22 -11.36 -8.54
N GLY A 84 16.63 -12.55 -8.64
CA GLY A 84 17.34 -13.82 -8.75
C GLY A 84 17.93 -14.35 -7.43
N MET A 85 17.68 -13.69 -6.31
CA MET A 85 18.12 -14.14 -4.99
C MET A 85 16.95 -14.72 -4.20
N ASP A 86 17.23 -15.74 -3.37
CA ASP A 86 16.23 -16.24 -2.40
C ASP A 86 16.06 -15.21 -1.28
N ALA A 87 15.09 -14.32 -1.46
CA ALA A 87 14.80 -13.24 -0.51
C ALA A 87 13.29 -13.01 -0.33
N TRP A 88 12.93 -12.61 0.86
CA TRP A 88 11.67 -11.97 1.18
C TRP A 88 11.91 -10.48 1.36
N ILE A 89 11.14 -9.67 0.65
CA ILE A 89 11.14 -8.21 0.79
C ILE A 89 9.84 -7.81 1.49
N VAL A 90 9.97 -7.23 2.67
CA VAL A 90 8.85 -6.62 3.39
C VAL A 90 8.97 -5.11 3.23
N TYR A 91 8.07 -4.51 2.47
CA TYR A 91 8.06 -3.06 2.36
C TYR A 91 6.98 -2.42 3.24
N CYS A 92 7.27 -1.22 3.72
CA CYS A 92 6.42 -0.51 4.66
C CYS A 92 6.56 1.02 4.53
N ASP A 93 5.66 1.75 5.20
CA ASP A 93 5.70 3.22 5.24
C ASP A 93 6.57 3.72 6.41
N ASP A 94 7.07 4.96 6.29
CA ASP A 94 8.02 5.60 7.18
C ASP A 94 7.39 6.30 8.40
N ASP A 95 6.07 6.30 8.48
CA ASP A 95 5.28 7.01 9.49
C ASP A 95 4.45 6.09 10.41
N GLN A 96 4.72 4.78 10.35
CA GLN A 96 4.03 3.78 11.16
C GLN A 96 4.92 3.25 12.28
N SER A 97 4.27 2.73 13.33
CA SER A 97 4.93 1.95 14.38
C SER A 97 4.37 0.53 14.33
N TYR A 98 5.23 -0.41 14.02
CA TYR A 98 4.87 -1.82 13.84
C TYR A 98 4.97 -2.57 15.16
N ASP A 99 3.97 -3.40 15.48
CA ASP A 99 4.00 -4.23 16.68
C ASP A 99 5.09 -5.31 16.61
N PRO A 100 5.60 -5.84 17.73
CA PRO A 100 6.73 -6.77 17.73
C PRO A 100 6.52 -8.06 16.94
N GLN A 101 5.28 -8.47 16.73
CA GLN A 101 4.94 -9.70 16.00
C GLN A 101 4.65 -9.48 14.51
N TRP A 102 4.80 -8.26 14.01
CA TRP A 102 4.45 -7.92 12.63
C TRP A 102 5.22 -8.76 11.61
N LEU A 103 6.56 -8.80 11.66
CA LEU A 103 7.37 -9.64 10.76
C LEU A 103 7.09 -11.13 10.95
N THR A 104 6.84 -11.57 12.18
CA THR A 104 6.49 -12.96 12.49
C THR A 104 5.19 -13.37 11.81
N ARG A 105 4.16 -12.50 11.81
CA ARG A 105 2.88 -12.76 11.14
C ARG A 105 3.05 -12.86 9.63
N LEU A 106 3.75 -11.90 9.04
CA LEU A 106 3.97 -11.85 7.59
C LEU A 106 4.75 -13.09 7.13
N THR A 107 5.89 -13.39 7.75
CA THR A 107 6.73 -14.54 7.38
C THR A 107 6.06 -15.89 7.63
N ARG A 108 5.31 -16.02 8.71
CA ARG A 108 4.51 -17.23 8.99
C ARG A 108 3.46 -17.48 7.92
N THR A 109 2.78 -16.42 7.48
CA THR A 109 1.77 -16.52 6.42
C THR A 109 2.42 -16.80 5.07
N ALA A 110 3.57 -16.19 4.77
CA ALA A 110 4.33 -16.45 3.54
C ALA A 110 4.80 -17.90 3.40
N ARG A 111 5.21 -18.53 4.52
CA ARG A 111 5.55 -19.97 4.52
C ARG A 111 4.38 -20.88 4.16
N LYS A 112 3.14 -20.48 4.50
CA LYS A 112 1.91 -21.23 4.16
C LYS A 112 1.43 -20.96 2.73
N HIS A 113 1.79 -19.81 2.17
CA HIS A 113 1.34 -19.33 0.86
C HIS A 113 2.55 -18.75 0.10
N PRO A 114 3.50 -19.60 -0.34
CA PRO A 114 4.79 -19.15 -0.88
C PRO A 114 4.70 -18.44 -2.24
N ASP A 115 3.59 -18.59 -2.93
CA ASP A 115 3.25 -18.02 -4.24
C ASP A 115 2.42 -16.74 -4.15
N ARG A 116 2.07 -16.29 -2.92
CA ARG A 116 1.18 -15.15 -2.70
C ARG A 116 1.90 -13.94 -2.12
N VAL A 117 1.37 -12.77 -2.44
CA VAL A 117 1.70 -11.51 -1.76
C VAL A 117 1.01 -11.49 -0.40
N ILE A 118 1.75 -11.28 0.67
CA ILE A 118 1.21 -11.28 2.03
C ILE A 118 1.13 -9.86 2.56
N ALA A 119 -0.02 -9.47 3.12
CA ALA A 119 -0.18 -8.15 3.72
C ALA A 119 -1.05 -8.18 4.98
N ASP A 120 -0.73 -7.33 5.95
CA ASP A 120 -1.57 -7.13 7.13
C ASP A 120 -2.81 -6.29 6.79
N ARG A 121 -2.67 -5.37 5.83
CA ARG A 121 -3.77 -4.52 5.40
C ARG A 121 -4.03 -4.70 3.91
N CYS A 122 -5.27 -5.10 3.63
CA CYS A 122 -5.73 -5.33 2.26
C CYS A 122 -7.04 -4.57 2.00
N ARG A 123 -7.26 -4.23 0.74
CA ARG A 123 -8.53 -3.65 0.27
C ARG A 123 -9.03 -4.36 -0.97
N SER A 124 -10.27 -4.03 -1.31
CA SER A 124 -10.87 -4.43 -2.59
C SER A 124 -11.00 -3.22 -3.50
N SER A 125 -10.52 -3.34 -4.73
CA SER A 125 -10.68 -2.35 -5.80
C SER A 125 -12.16 -2.03 -6.05
N LEU A 126 -13.03 -3.05 -6.06
CA LEU A 126 -14.48 -2.90 -6.17
C LEU A 126 -15.07 -1.98 -5.10
N LYS A 127 -14.55 -2.01 -3.88
CA LYS A 127 -15.02 -1.14 -2.81
C LYS A 127 -14.75 0.32 -3.11
N TRP A 128 -13.63 0.63 -3.74
CA TRP A 128 -13.32 2.01 -4.16
C TRP A 128 -14.20 2.45 -5.34
N GLU A 129 -14.39 1.61 -6.35
CA GLU A 129 -15.26 1.89 -7.48
C GLU A 129 -16.69 2.14 -7.02
N ASN A 130 -17.24 1.27 -6.17
CA ASN A 130 -18.56 1.43 -5.60
C ASN A 130 -18.69 2.69 -4.74
N ARG A 131 -17.67 3.00 -3.91
CA ARG A 131 -17.69 4.22 -3.10
C ARG A 131 -17.69 5.49 -3.95
N ALA A 132 -16.93 5.51 -5.05
CA ALA A 132 -16.92 6.63 -5.98
C ALA A 132 -18.29 6.81 -6.64
N HIS A 133 -18.86 5.74 -7.17
CA HIS A 133 -20.18 5.73 -7.79
C HIS A 133 -21.28 6.29 -6.85
N TRP A 134 -21.25 5.91 -5.57
CA TRP A 134 -22.22 6.39 -4.60
C TRP A 134 -21.97 7.81 -4.10
N LYS A 135 -20.72 8.29 -4.12
CA LYS A 135 -20.41 9.70 -3.80
C LYS A 135 -20.94 10.65 -4.88
N ASP A 136 -20.85 10.25 -6.13
CA ASP A 136 -21.36 11.05 -7.26
C ASP A 136 -22.91 11.14 -7.27
N ARG A 137 -23.58 10.18 -6.63
CA ARG A 137 -25.04 10.16 -6.43
C ARG A 137 -25.45 10.60 -5.00
N ALA A 138 -24.79 11.59 -4.44
CA ALA A 138 -24.87 11.95 -3.01
C ALA A 138 -26.30 12.19 -2.48
N LEU A 139 -27.24 12.67 -3.30
CA LEU A 139 -28.61 12.94 -2.88
C LEU A 139 -29.44 11.65 -2.75
N THR A 140 -29.42 10.80 -3.76
CA THR A 140 -30.10 9.52 -3.75
C THR A 140 -29.54 8.58 -2.68
N TYR A 141 -28.21 8.58 -2.46
CA TYR A 141 -27.56 7.86 -1.39
C TYR A 141 -28.03 8.33 0.00
N LYS A 142 -28.10 9.65 0.22
CA LYS A 142 -28.58 10.22 1.49
C LYS A 142 -30.04 9.87 1.76
N LEU A 143 -30.91 9.96 0.74
CA LEU A 143 -32.32 9.61 0.84
C LEU A 143 -32.53 8.13 1.17
N TRP A 144 -31.83 7.22 0.49
CA TRP A 144 -31.90 5.80 0.77
C TRP A 144 -31.32 5.41 2.14
N ARG A 145 -30.25 6.08 2.56
CA ARG A 145 -29.70 5.89 3.89
C ARG A 145 -30.67 6.34 4.98
N LEU A 146 -31.39 7.44 4.75
CA LEU A 146 -32.41 7.93 5.67
C LEU A 146 -33.63 6.98 5.69
N ALA A 147 -34.14 6.59 4.53
CA ALA A 147 -35.29 5.69 4.40
C ALA A 147 -35.02 4.28 5.00
N SER A 148 -33.79 3.81 4.95
CA SER A 148 -33.38 2.53 5.53
C SER A 148 -32.92 2.62 6.99
N LEU A 149 -33.06 3.77 7.65
CA LEU A 149 -32.55 4.03 9.00
C LEU A 149 -31.06 3.65 9.19
N GLY A 150 -30.27 3.77 8.12
CA GLY A 150 -28.85 3.43 8.12
C GLY A 150 -28.54 1.93 8.02
N LEU A 151 -29.54 1.06 7.93
CA LEU A 151 -29.36 -0.38 7.78
C LEU A 151 -28.91 -0.77 6.36
N TRP A 152 -29.24 0.06 5.36
CA TRP A 152 -28.81 -0.19 4.00
C TRP A 152 -27.34 0.18 3.80
N LYS A 153 -26.55 -0.80 3.41
CA LYS A 153 -25.17 -0.63 3.02
C LYS A 153 -25.02 -1.05 1.57
N PRO A 154 -24.60 -0.14 0.65
CA PRO A 154 -24.54 -0.44 -0.79
C PRO A 154 -23.61 -1.59 -1.13
N VAL A 155 -22.72 -1.91 -0.21
CA VAL A 155 -21.73 -2.97 -0.42
C VAL A 155 -21.51 -3.72 0.88
N ARG A 156 -21.79 -5.03 0.87
CA ARG A 156 -21.42 -5.91 1.99
C ARG A 156 -20.00 -6.41 1.82
N PRO A 157 -19.26 -6.62 2.93
CA PRO A 157 -17.90 -7.17 2.91
C PRO A 157 -17.81 -8.61 2.38
N ASP A 158 -18.91 -9.34 2.44
CA ASP A 158 -18.97 -10.77 2.13
C ASP A 158 -18.90 -10.95 0.60
N GLY A 159 -17.79 -11.48 0.10
CA GLY A 159 -17.57 -11.73 -1.33
C GLY A 159 -16.57 -10.79 -1.99
N TYR A 160 -15.91 -9.90 -1.24
CA TYR A 160 -14.78 -9.16 -1.79
C TYR A 160 -13.54 -10.01 -1.89
N VAL A 161 -12.93 -9.97 -3.07
CA VAL A 161 -11.55 -10.41 -3.25
C VAL A 161 -10.64 -9.32 -2.69
N TRP A 162 -9.65 -9.70 -1.90
CA TRP A 162 -8.58 -8.81 -1.50
C TRP A 162 -7.60 -8.71 -2.66
N ASP A 163 -7.63 -7.60 -3.37
CA ASP A 163 -6.87 -7.38 -4.61
C ASP A 163 -5.95 -6.17 -4.56
N VAL A 164 -5.93 -5.45 -3.43
CA VAL A 164 -4.98 -4.36 -3.16
C VAL A 164 -4.32 -4.57 -1.79
N ALA A 165 -2.99 -4.66 -1.79
CA ALA A 165 -2.14 -4.68 -0.60
C ALA A 165 -1.69 -3.25 -0.28
N GLU A 166 -1.87 -2.78 0.98
CA GLU A 166 -1.49 -1.43 1.38
C GLU A 166 -0.17 -1.43 2.17
N GLY A 167 0.82 -0.67 1.68
CA GLY A 167 2.16 -0.56 2.25
C GLY A 167 2.18 -0.12 3.71
N MET A 168 1.22 0.71 4.13
CA MET A 168 1.15 1.15 5.54
C MET A 168 0.93 0.00 6.53
N GLY A 169 0.33 -1.12 6.11
CA GLY A 169 0.22 -2.33 6.91
C GLY A 169 1.45 -3.24 6.83
N GLY A 170 2.30 -2.98 5.86
CA GLY A 170 3.39 -3.86 5.48
C GLY A 170 2.98 -4.96 4.52
N VAL A 171 3.80 -5.16 3.51
CA VAL A 171 3.57 -6.16 2.45
C VAL A 171 4.84 -6.96 2.22
N LEU A 172 4.73 -8.28 2.30
CA LEU A 172 5.80 -9.23 2.00
C LEU A 172 5.63 -9.80 0.61
N ILE A 173 6.69 -9.71 -0.17
CA ILE A 173 6.80 -10.25 -1.53
C ILE A 173 8.10 -11.02 -1.72
N ARG A 174 8.18 -11.76 -2.83
CA ARG A 174 9.44 -12.22 -3.40
C ARG A 174 9.86 -11.33 -4.57
N PRO A 175 11.17 -11.16 -4.84
CA PRO A 175 11.63 -10.35 -5.98
C PRO A 175 11.01 -10.77 -7.32
N GLU A 176 10.81 -12.07 -7.54
CA GLU A 176 10.23 -12.64 -8.75
C GLU A 176 8.75 -12.33 -8.97
N PHE A 177 8.05 -11.82 -7.96
CA PHE A 177 6.65 -11.38 -8.11
C PHE A 177 6.51 -10.08 -8.91
N VAL A 178 7.64 -9.42 -9.16
CA VAL A 178 7.70 -8.09 -9.81
C VAL A 178 8.56 -8.17 -11.06
N ASP A 179 7.94 -7.95 -12.21
CA ASP A 179 8.64 -7.86 -13.49
C ASP A 179 9.01 -6.42 -13.88
N ASP A 180 9.58 -6.25 -15.07
CA ASP A 180 10.05 -4.94 -15.53
C ASP A 180 8.91 -3.94 -15.80
N ALA A 181 7.68 -4.42 -16.07
CA ALA A 181 6.54 -3.54 -16.25
C ALA A 181 6.21 -2.70 -14.99
N ALA A 182 6.63 -3.17 -13.80
CA ALA A 182 6.45 -2.44 -12.56
C ALA A 182 7.17 -1.08 -12.54
N PHE A 183 8.24 -0.94 -13.33
CA PHE A 183 9.05 0.28 -13.39
C PHE A 183 8.50 1.33 -14.35
N ASP A 184 7.53 0.98 -15.19
CA ASP A 184 6.88 1.86 -16.18
C ASP A 184 5.66 2.57 -15.57
N ILE A 185 5.80 3.16 -14.39
CA ILE A 185 4.71 3.86 -13.71
C ILE A 185 4.36 5.12 -14.51
N PRO A 186 3.11 5.26 -15.01
CA PRO A 186 2.67 6.48 -15.67
C PRO A 186 2.79 7.69 -14.74
N GLU A 187 3.18 8.85 -15.29
CA GLU A 187 3.39 10.07 -14.49
C GLU A 187 2.20 10.47 -13.64
N THR A 188 1.00 10.32 -14.17
CA THR A 188 -0.26 10.62 -13.46
C THR A 188 -0.59 9.64 -12.33
N LEU A 189 0.09 8.47 -12.29
CA LEU A 189 -0.18 7.38 -11.35
C LEU A 189 0.94 7.16 -10.33
N TRP A 190 1.99 7.98 -10.36
CA TRP A 190 3.18 7.78 -9.52
C TRP A 190 2.90 7.79 -8.01
N CYS A 191 1.82 8.42 -7.57
CA CYS A 191 1.47 8.53 -6.14
C CYS A 191 0.62 7.38 -5.62
N VAL A 192 0.17 6.44 -6.46
CA VAL A 192 -0.75 5.35 -6.09
C VAL A 192 -0.08 3.98 -6.18
N ASP A 193 1.10 3.89 -5.62
CA ASP A 193 1.97 2.71 -5.61
C ASP A 193 1.29 1.42 -5.13
N ASP A 194 0.45 1.48 -4.11
CA ASP A 194 -0.27 0.32 -3.58
C ASP A 194 -1.14 -0.35 -4.66
N VAL A 195 -1.88 0.46 -5.44
CA VAL A 195 -2.74 -0.04 -6.53
C VAL A 195 -1.90 -0.53 -7.70
N TRP A 196 -0.87 0.25 -8.08
CA TRP A 196 0.03 -0.09 -9.17
C TRP A 196 0.73 -1.42 -8.92
N LEU A 197 1.39 -1.55 -7.79
CA LEU A 197 2.12 -2.76 -7.41
C LEU A 197 1.18 -3.97 -7.27
N SER A 198 0.01 -3.78 -6.66
CA SER A 198 -0.98 -4.85 -6.56
C SER A 198 -1.44 -5.35 -7.92
N GLY A 199 -1.64 -4.44 -8.88
CA GLY A 199 -1.95 -4.80 -10.26
C GLY A 199 -0.83 -5.59 -10.94
N ILE A 200 0.45 -5.24 -10.70
CA ILE A 200 1.61 -6.00 -11.18
C ILE A 200 1.64 -7.41 -10.58
N TYR A 201 1.41 -7.55 -9.28
CA TYR A 201 1.37 -8.88 -8.65
C TYR A 201 0.29 -9.77 -9.25
N LEU A 202 -0.92 -9.23 -9.40
CA LEU A 202 -2.05 -9.95 -10.01
C LEU A 202 -1.78 -10.32 -11.47
N LYS A 203 -1.18 -9.42 -12.25
CA LYS A 203 -0.76 -9.65 -13.63
C LYS A 203 0.23 -10.83 -13.72
N ASN A 204 1.14 -10.93 -12.76
CA ASN A 204 2.13 -12.00 -12.69
C ASN A 204 1.60 -13.29 -12.02
N GLY A 205 0.29 -13.36 -11.73
CA GLY A 205 -0.37 -14.55 -11.17
C GLY A 205 -0.29 -14.68 -9.64
N HIS A 206 0.20 -13.65 -8.95
CA HIS A 206 0.36 -13.67 -7.48
C HIS A 206 -0.84 -13.02 -6.78
N ALA A 207 -1.71 -13.84 -6.21
CA ALA A 207 -2.85 -13.37 -5.44
C ALA A 207 -2.43 -12.76 -4.11
N ILE A 208 -3.23 -11.82 -3.60
CA ILE A 208 -2.99 -11.17 -2.31
C ILE A 208 -3.64 -11.97 -1.19
N GLN A 209 -2.88 -12.28 -0.16
CA GLN A 209 -3.29 -13.04 1.02
C GLN A 209 -3.16 -12.16 2.27
N PRO A 210 -4.27 -11.79 2.92
CA PRO A 210 -4.21 -11.12 4.21
C PRO A 210 -3.70 -12.07 5.30
N THR A 211 -2.96 -11.54 6.29
CA THR A 211 -2.53 -12.30 7.47
C THR A 211 -3.69 -12.66 8.40
N GLY A 212 -4.84 -12.00 8.24
CA GLY A 212 -6.01 -12.17 9.10
C GLY A 212 -5.99 -11.33 10.37
N VAL A 213 -5.00 -10.46 10.57
CA VAL A 213 -4.96 -9.54 11.71
C VAL A 213 -6.09 -8.50 11.62
N ASP A 214 -6.70 -8.18 12.75
CA ASP A 214 -7.63 -7.05 12.82
C ASP A 214 -6.85 -5.73 12.83
N TRP A 215 -6.58 -5.22 11.62
CA TRP A 215 -5.87 -3.96 11.43
C TRP A 215 -6.54 -2.78 12.16
N ARG A 216 -7.87 -2.76 12.24
CA ARG A 216 -8.59 -1.68 12.93
C ARG A 216 -8.32 -1.68 14.43
N ALA A 217 -8.20 -2.85 15.04
CA ALA A 217 -7.82 -2.98 16.44
C ALA A 217 -6.36 -2.53 16.67
N LEU A 218 -5.46 -2.84 15.74
CA LEU A 218 -4.07 -2.37 15.80
C LEU A 218 -3.97 -0.85 15.66
N GLU A 219 -4.65 -0.27 14.68
CA GLU A 219 -4.68 1.18 14.44
C GLU A 219 -5.22 1.95 15.65
N LYS A 220 -6.27 1.45 16.31
CA LYS A 220 -6.79 2.04 17.54
C LYS A 220 -5.78 2.00 18.69
N ARG A 221 -5.05 0.91 18.87
CA ARG A 221 -4.01 0.80 19.90
C ARG A 221 -2.85 1.77 19.65
N SER A 222 -2.45 1.93 18.40
CA SER A 222 -1.42 2.88 18.01
C SER A 222 -1.87 4.34 18.18
N ALA A 223 -3.13 4.66 17.91
CA ALA A 223 -3.69 6.00 18.07
C ALA A 223 -3.93 6.42 19.52
N THR A 224 -4.11 5.46 20.44
CA THR A 224 -4.26 5.73 21.91
C THR A 224 -2.93 5.97 22.60
N SER A 225 -1.78 5.66 22.00
CA SER A 225 -0.51 6.15 22.47
C SER A 225 -0.40 7.66 22.15
N ALA A 226 -0.41 8.49 23.20
CA ALA A 226 -0.55 9.96 23.16
C ALA A 226 0.52 10.74 22.33
N GLU A 227 1.33 10.07 21.54
CA GLU A 227 2.47 10.60 20.82
C GLU A 227 2.46 10.33 19.30
N ALA A 228 1.30 10.05 18.70
CA ALA A 228 1.24 9.91 17.25
C ALA A 228 1.24 11.30 16.58
N PRO A 229 2.38 11.86 16.13
CA PRO A 229 2.36 13.07 15.34
C PRO A 229 1.60 12.75 14.05
N ARG A 230 0.68 13.63 13.65
CA ARG A 230 0.04 13.54 12.33
C ARG A 230 1.15 13.54 11.28
N ALA A 231 1.08 12.60 10.33
CA ALA A 231 2.02 12.54 9.23
C ALA A 231 2.13 13.93 8.57
N ARG A 232 3.34 14.47 8.48
CA ARG A 232 3.60 15.68 7.72
C ARG A 232 3.54 15.32 6.23
N ASP A 233 2.97 16.20 5.41
CA ASP A 233 2.83 16.00 3.96
C ASP A 233 2.18 14.65 3.56
N PRO A 234 0.99 14.34 4.04
CA PRO A 234 0.35 13.06 3.72
C PRO A 234 -0.03 13.03 2.24
N LEU A 235 0.31 11.93 1.56
CA LEU A 235 -0.04 11.73 0.14
C LEU A 235 -1.55 11.64 -0.11
N TYR A 236 -2.34 11.28 0.90
CA TYR A 236 -3.79 11.15 0.72
C TYR A 236 -4.51 12.50 0.57
N ASP A 237 -3.91 13.59 1.02
CA ASP A 237 -4.44 14.96 0.89
C ASP A 237 -3.87 15.67 -0.35
N CYS A 238 -2.91 15.06 -1.06
CA CYS A 238 -2.31 15.66 -2.23
C CYS A 238 -3.20 15.54 -3.46
N THR A 239 -3.29 16.62 -4.21
CA THR A 239 -3.75 16.62 -5.60
C THR A 239 -2.52 16.52 -6.49
N VAL A 240 -2.47 15.54 -7.36
CA VAL A 240 -1.38 15.34 -8.32
C VAL A 240 -1.97 15.42 -9.72
N ASP A 241 -1.45 16.30 -10.55
CA ASP A 241 -1.93 16.54 -11.91
C ASP A 241 -3.46 16.76 -11.99
N GLY A 242 -4.01 17.49 -11.01
CA GLY A 242 -5.45 17.78 -10.90
C GLY A 242 -6.31 16.63 -10.36
N LEU A 243 -5.73 15.46 -10.06
CA LEU A 243 -6.44 14.31 -9.51
C LEU A 243 -6.28 14.23 -8.00
N THR A 244 -7.39 14.08 -7.29
CA THR A 244 -7.37 13.65 -5.89
C THR A 244 -6.85 12.22 -5.77
N ARG A 245 -6.31 11.83 -4.62
CA ARG A 245 -5.84 10.44 -4.38
C ARG A 245 -6.88 9.38 -4.76
N MET A 246 -8.16 9.63 -4.49
CA MET A 246 -9.23 8.70 -4.86
C MET A 246 -9.39 8.58 -6.38
N GLN A 247 -9.34 9.69 -7.10
CA GLN A 247 -9.42 9.72 -8.56
C GLN A 247 -8.20 9.03 -9.18
N ALA A 248 -7.00 9.25 -8.65
CA ALA A 248 -5.79 8.58 -9.08
C ALA A 248 -5.84 7.05 -8.85
N ASN A 249 -6.35 6.59 -7.68
CA ASN A 249 -6.56 5.16 -7.42
C ASN A 249 -7.51 4.54 -8.47
N LEU A 250 -8.64 5.20 -8.78
CA LEU A 250 -9.60 4.72 -9.76
C LEU A 250 -9.02 4.74 -11.18
N ALA A 251 -8.24 5.77 -11.52
CA ALA A 251 -7.54 5.83 -12.81
C ALA A 251 -6.53 4.68 -12.93
N CYS A 252 -5.79 4.38 -11.87
CA CYS A 252 -4.86 3.26 -11.84
C CYS A 252 -5.57 1.92 -11.99
N ILE A 253 -6.68 1.68 -11.28
CA ILE A 253 -7.48 0.45 -11.42
C ILE A 253 -7.93 0.28 -12.88
N ARG A 254 -8.46 1.33 -13.51
CA ARG A 254 -8.88 1.28 -14.91
C ARG A 254 -7.70 0.99 -15.83
N HIS A 255 -6.60 1.72 -15.69
CA HIS A 255 -5.38 1.51 -16.47
C HIS A 255 -4.88 0.07 -16.39
N MET A 256 -4.81 -0.49 -15.18
CA MET A 256 -4.35 -1.87 -14.97
C MET A 256 -5.34 -2.90 -15.53
N ARG A 257 -6.64 -2.61 -15.47
CA ARG A 257 -7.69 -3.44 -16.09
C ARG A 257 -7.57 -3.44 -17.60
N ASP A 258 -7.47 -2.26 -18.21
CA ASP A 258 -7.43 -2.10 -19.66
C ASP A 258 -6.14 -2.67 -20.25
N ARG A 259 -5.01 -2.48 -19.56
CA ARG A 259 -3.69 -2.92 -20.05
C ARG A 259 -3.40 -4.39 -19.75
N PHE A 260 -3.83 -4.91 -18.61
CA PHE A 260 -3.40 -6.22 -18.11
C PHE A 260 -4.56 -7.17 -17.73
N GLY A 261 -5.82 -6.75 -17.85
CA GLY A 261 -6.97 -7.58 -17.52
C GLY A 261 -7.15 -7.87 -16.02
N VAL A 262 -6.43 -7.19 -15.14
CA VAL A 262 -6.51 -7.37 -13.69
C VAL A 262 -7.57 -6.48 -13.06
N PHE A 263 -7.88 -6.66 -11.77
CA PHE A 263 -8.99 -5.98 -11.07
C PHE A 263 -10.37 -6.20 -11.72
N SER A 264 -10.53 -7.33 -12.41
CA SER A 264 -11.77 -7.72 -13.06
C SER A 264 -12.83 -8.30 -12.10
N GLY A 265 -12.66 -8.10 -10.80
CA GLY A 265 -13.46 -8.68 -9.73
C GLY A 265 -14.94 -8.73 -10.06
N GLN A 266 -15.62 -9.81 -9.70
CA GLN A 266 -17.04 -10.02 -9.95
C GLN A 266 -17.85 -8.85 -9.36
N ARG A 267 -18.55 -8.11 -10.22
CA ARG A 267 -19.58 -7.17 -9.78
C ARG A 267 -20.59 -7.96 -8.96
N SER A 268 -20.95 -7.45 -7.79
CA SER A 268 -22.03 -8.02 -7.00
C SER A 268 -23.23 -8.32 -7.91
N THR A 269 -23.65 -9.58 -7.92
CA THR A 269 -24.81 -10.03 -8.72
C THR A 269 -26.14 -9.72 -8.06
N ARG A 270 -26.16 -8.88 -7.02
CA ARG A 270 -27.38 -8.53 -6.31
C ARG A 270 -28.31 -7.71 -7.19
N TRP A 271 -29.58 -8.10 -7.22
CA TRP A 271 -30.65 -7.39 -7.93
C TRP A 271 -30.76 -5.91 -7.54
N GLN A 272 -30.42 -5.54 -6.29
CA GLN A 272 -30.37 -4.18 -5.77
C GLN A 272 -29.29 -3.33 -6.45
N ASP A 273 -28.14 -3.90 -6.76
CA ASP A 273 -27.05 -3.21 -7.47
C ASP A 273 -27.38 -3.03 -8.96
N ARG A 274 -28.18 -3.96 -9.53
CA ARG A 274 -28.66 -3.89 -10.92
C ARG A 274 -29.74 -2.82 -11.12
N LEU A 275 -30.66 -2.65 -10.16
CA LEU A 275 -31.71 -1.62 -10.24
C LEU A 275 -31.15 -0.20 -10.29
N PHE A 276 -29.97 0.03 -9.72
CA PHE A 276 -29.35 1.35 -9.63
C PHE A 276 -28.19 1.57 -10.61
N SER A 277 -27.79 0.57 -11.37
CA SER A 277 -26.81 0.71 -12.46
C SER A 277 -27.45 1.17 -13.77
N SER A 278 -28.79 1.13 -13.87
CA SER A 278 -29.55 1.45 -15.08
C SER A 278 -30.25 2.83 -15.02
N ILE A 279 -30.01 3.61 -13.95
CA ILE A 279 -30.49 4.98 -13.79
C ILE A 279 -29.26 5.89 -13.66
#